data_3ab497fee71c538d2c62d392d3d7dcec
#
_entry.id   3ab497fee71c538d2c62d392d3d7dcec
#
_cell.length_a   1.000
_cell.length_b   1.000
_cell.length_c   1.000
_cell.angle_alpha   90.00
_cell.angle_beta   90.00
_cell.angle_gamma   90.00
#
_symmetry.space_group_name_H-M   'P 1'
#
loop_
_entity.id
_entity.type
_entity.pdbx_description
1 polymer ?
#
loop_
_entity_poly.entity_id
_entity_poly.type
_entity_poly.pdbx_seq_one_letter_code
_entity_poly.pdbx_strand_id
1 'polypeptide(L)'
;INKLKKEKGVTILAHNYQTPEIYYGVADIVGDSLGLAIDGDKVKTDKILMCGVHFMAETAKIMSPEKKILLPDFSAGCSLAESITADDVRKLKKDNPGIPVVTYVNTSADVKAETDICCTSANAVKIIESLNVDKVIFLPDEYLAKYVASKTDVKIISWKGKCEAVSYTHLRAHETVSD
;
A
#
# COMPACT_ATOMS: atom_id res chain seq x y z
N ILE A 1 1.96 3.90 27.44
CA ILE A 1 2.61 3.49 26.16
C ILE A 1 4.01 4.07 26.06
N ASN A 2 4.20 5.41 26.23
CA ASN A 2 5.49 6.10 26.07
C ASN A 2 6.61 5.57 26.98
N LYS A 3 6.29 5.15 28.24
CA LYS A 3 7.23 4.48 29.13
C LYS A 3 7.59 3.08 28.58
N LEU A 4 6.59 2.29 28.21
CA LEU A 4 6.76 0.91 27.79
C LEU A 4 7.56 0.81 26.47
N LYS A 5 7.30 1.69 25.48
CA LYS A 5 8.05 1.67 24.23
C LYS A 5 9.55 1.92 24.44
N LYS A 6 9.92 2.82 25.36
CA LYS A 6 11.31 3.06 25.74
C LYS A 6 11.93 1.85 26.43
N GLU A 7 11.24 1.26 27.41
CA GLU A 7 11.72 0.08 28.14
C GLU A 7 11.91 -1.15 27.24
N LYS A 8 11.07 -1.30 26.21
CA LYS A 8 11.09 -2.44 25.27
C LYS A 8 11.93 -2.18 24.01
N GLY A 9 12.42 -0.97 23.82
CA GLY A 9 13.18 -0.58 22.62
C GLY A 9 12.32 -0.72 21.35
N VAL A 10 11.14 -0.09 21.34
CA VAL A 10 10.18 -0.13 20.23
C VAL A 10 10.03 1.26 19.63
N THR A 11 10.10 1.38 18.31
CA THR A 11 9.68 2.56 17.56
C THR A 11 8.24 2.38 17.07
N ILE A 12 7.39 3.36 17.27
CA ILE A 12 5.99 3.35 16.83
C ILE A 12 5.85 4.16 15.55
N LEU A 13 5.49 3.49 14.46
CA LEU A 13 5.13 4.10 13.19
C LEU A 13 3.60 4.17 13.07
N ALA A 14 3.03 5.32 12.76
CA ALA A 14 1.59 5.48 12.64
C ALA A 14 1.19 6.05 11.28
N HIS A 15 0.24 5.39 10.62
CA HIS A 15 -0.34 5.88 9.37
C HIS A 15 -1.15 7.16 9.59
N ASN A 16 -1.20 8.01 8.58
CA ASN A 16 -1.93 9.29 8.60
C ASN A 16 -3.43 9.18 8.97
N TYR A 17 -4.02 7.99 8.83
CA TYR A 17 -5.44 7.74 9.17
C TYR A 17 -5.67 7.31 10.62
N GLN A 18 -4.60 7.23 11.45
CA GLN A 18 -4.75 6.92 12.87
C GLN A 18 -5.41 8.06 13.63
N THR A 19 -6.04 7.71 14.76
CA THR A 19 -6.68 8.70 15.63
C THR A 19 -5.64 9.70 16.19
N PRO A 20 -6.07 10.94 16.54
CA PRO A 20 -5.16 11.94 17.09
C PRO A 20 -4.36 11.47 18.30
N GLU A 21 -4.95 10.61 19.14
CA GLU A 21 -4.29 10.05 20.33
C GLU A 21 -3.08 9.18 19.97
N ILE A 22 -3.17 8.44 18.86
CA ILE A 22 -2.06 7.62 18.35
C ILE A 22 -1.08 8.52 17.61
N TYR A 23 -1.59 9.32 16.68
CA TYR A 23 -0.81 10.15 15.78
C TYR A 23 0.07 11.17 16.54
N TYR A 24 -0.53 11.95 17.45
CA TYR A 24 0.19 12.97 18.23
C TYR A 24 0.70 12.50 19.58
N GLY A 25 0.07 11.45 20.16
CA GLY A 25 0.33 11.08 21.54
C GLY A 25 1.43 10.05 21.73
N VAL A 26 1.57 9.09 20.81
CA VAL A 26 2.48 7.94 21.02
C VAL A 26 3.36 7.59 19.83
N ALA A 27 3.01 8.00 18.61
CA ALA A 27 3.81 7.74 17.42
C ALA A 27 5.17 8.45 17.50
N ASP A 28 6.20 7.81 16.98
CA ASP A 28 7.53 8.40 16.79
C ASP A 28 7.70 8.95 15.38
N ILE A 29 7.08 8.29 14.40
CA ILE A 29 7.08 8.68 12.99
C ILE A 29 5.67 8.51 12.46
N VAL A 30 5.22 9.47 11.67
CA VAL A 30 3.90 9.46 11.02
C VAL A 30 4.07 9.66 9.52
N GLY A 31 3.19 9.04 8.71
CA GLY A 31 3.31 9.15 7.25
C GLY A 31 2.34 8.25 6.48
N ASP A 32 2.59 8.16 5.19
CA ASP A 32 1.90 7.23 4.30
C ASP A 32 2.52 5.81 4.34
N SER A 33 1.89 4.87 3.64
CA SER A 33 2.26 3.44 3.69
C SER A 33 3.71 3.17 3.29
N LEU A 34 4.20 3.77 2.20
CA LEU A 34 5.55 3.54 1.70
C LEU A 34 6.58 4.36 2.49
N GLY A 35 6.25 5.62 2.79
CA GLY A 35 7.10 6.50 3.60
C GLY A 35 7.42 5.87 4.96
N LEU A 36 6.41 5.32 5.64
CA LEU A 36 6.61 4.62 6.91
C LEU A 36 7.50 3.38 6.78
N ALA A 37 7.39 2.61 5.70
CA ALA A 37 8.25 1.44 5.48
C ALA A 37 9.72 1.87 5.26
N ILE A 38 9.95 2.93 4.46
CA ILE A 38 11.29 3.50 4.20
C ILE A 38 11.89 4.09 5.47
N ASP A 39 11.12 4.82 6.26
CA ASP A 39 11.60 5.42 7.50
C ASP A 39 11.80 4.38 8.60
N GLY A 40 10.98 3.33 8.59
CA GLY A 40 11.13 2.16 9.46
C GLY A 40 12.48 1.46 9.28
N ASP A 41 13.00 1.40 8.06
CA ASP A 41 14.32 0.83 7.78
C ASP A 41 15.46 1.64 8.46
N LYS A 42 15.32 2.96 8.52
CA LYS A 42 16.32 3.88 9.06
C LYS A 42 16.35 3.96 10.59
N VAL A 43 15.30 3.52 11.30
CA VAL A 43 15.29 3.60 12.78
C VAL A 43 16.29 2.65 13.40
N LYS A 44 16.85 3.03 14.55
CA LYS A 44 17.90 2.26 15.24
C LYS A 44 17.37 1.08 16.05
N THR A 45 16.06 1.03 16.32
CA THR A 45 15.44 -0.04 17.10
C THR A 45 15.22 -1.29 16.24
N ASP A 46 15.40 -2.46 16.85
CA ASP A 46 15.12 -3.75 16.18
C ASP A 46 13.62 -4.09 16.12
N LYS A 47 12.79 -3.32 16.84
CA LYS A 47 11.35 -3.55 16.96
C LYS A 47 10.59 -2.33 16.50
N ILE A 48 9.66 -2.55 15.60
CA ILE A 48 8.73 -1.55 15.08
C ILE A 48 7.30 -1.98 15.40
N LEU A 49 6.52 -1.10 16.00
CA LEU A 49 5.07 -1.26 16.11
C LEU A 49 4.41 -0.44 15.00
N MET A 50 3.82 -1.12 14.04
CA MET A 50 3.09 -0.48 12.93
C MET A 50 1.64 -0.25 13.33
N CYS A 51 1.28 1.00 13.60
CA CYS A 51 -0.11 1.43 13.78
C CYS A 51 -0.70 1.78 12.40
N GLY A 52 -1.23 0.78 11.75
CA GLY A 52 -1.81 0.81 10.40
C GLY A 52 -2.49 -0.51 10.10
N VAL A 53 -2.75 -0.77 8.83
CA VAL A 53 -3.35 -2.03 8.37
C VAL A 53 -2.29 -3.08 8.04
N HIS A 54 -2.72 -4.34 7.93
CA HIS A 54 -1.83 -5.51 7.83
C HIS A 54 -0.79 -5.38 6.71
N PHE A 55 -1.19 -5.03 5.48
CA PHE A 55 -0.24 -4.93 4.36
C PHE A 55 0.87 -3.89 4.58
N MET A 56 0.65 -2.88 5.43
CA MET A 56 1.69 -1.89 5.77
C MET A 56 2.78 -2.53 6.64
N ALA A 57 2.38 -3.38 7.60
CA ALA A 57 3.32 -4.14 8.41
C ALA A 57 4.12 -5.15 7.56
N GLU A 58 3.47 -5.80 6.60
CA GLU A 58 4.13 -6.68 5.62
C GLU A 58 5.13 -5.90 4.77
N THR A 59 4.74 -4.72 4.25
CA THR A 59 5.64 -3.88 3.46
C THR A 59 6.84 -3.42 4.27
N ALA A 60 6.63 -3.01 5.53
CA ALA A 60 7.72 -2.67 6.44
C ALA A 60 8.65 -3.88 6.70
N LYS A 61 8.08 -5.09 6.80
CA LYS A 61 8.87 -6.33 6.97
C LYS A 61 9.68 -6.68 5.73
N ILE A 62 9.14 -6.47 4.53
CA ILE A 62 9.86 -6.66 3.26
C ILE A 62 11.05 -5.69 3.16
N MET A 63 10.85 -4.43 3.55
CA MET A 63 11.90 -3.40 3.50
C MET A 63 12.97 -3.57 4.59
N SER A 64 12.59 -4.13 5.74
CA SER A 64 13.48 -4.32 6.91
C SER A 64 13.40 -5.78 7.40
N PRO A 65 13.95 -6.74 6.65
CA PRO A 65 13.77 -8.17 6.94
C PRO A 65 14.39 -8.62 8.27
N GLU A 66 15.39 -7.92 8.78
CA GLU A 66 16.04 -8.21 10.07
C GLU A 66 15.24 -7.67 11.27
N LYS A 67 14.37 -6.67 11.06
CA LYS A 67 13.59 -6.07 12.15
C LYS A 67 12.35 -6.88 12.51
N LYS A 68 11.95 -6.81 13.75
CA LYS A 68 10.71 -7.38 14.25
C LYS A 68 9.58 -6.36 14.07
N ILE A 69 8.69 -6.62 13.12
CA ILE A 69 7.52 -5.79 12.90
C ILE A 69 6.36 -6.36 13.72
N LEU A 70 5.74 -5.51 14.52
CA LEU A 70 4.60 -5.79 15.38
C LEU A 70 3.39 -5.06 14.85
N LEU A 71 2.22 -5.68 14.94
CA LEU A 71 0.94 -5.10 14.56
C LEU A 71 0.00 -5.21 15.78
N PRO A 72 -0.70 -4.13 16.17
CA PRO A 72 -1.61 -4.17 17.33
C PRO A 72 -2.76 -5.14 17.15
N ASP A 73 -3.28 -5.25 15.92
CA ASP A 73 -4.38 -6.14 15.56
C ASP A 73 -4.16 -6.67 14.14
N PHE A 74 -4.08 -7.99 14.00
CA PHE A 74 -3.92 -8.66 12.71
C PHE A 74 -5.20 -8.62 11.85
N SER A 75 -6.36 -8.32 12.44
CA SER A 75 -7.61 -8.15 11.72
C SER A 75 -7.77 -6.74 11.10
N ALA A 76 -6.81 -5.83 11.36
CA ALA A 76 -6.80 -4.51 10.74
C ALA A 76 -6.52 -4.62 9.23
N GLY A 77 -7.59 -4.85 8.46
CA GLY A 77 -7.57 -5.10 7.02
C GLY A 77 -7.69 -3.83 6.17
N CYS A 78 -7.62 -4.03 4.86
CA CYS A 78 -7.86 -3.00 3.86
C CYS A 78 -8.64 -3.64 2.70
N SER A 79 -9.87 -3.18 2.48
CA SER A 79 -10.76 -3.73 1.44
C SER A 79 -10.13 -3.75 0.04
N LEU A 80 -9.30 -2.74 -0.28
CA LEU A 80 -8.55 -2.72 -1.53
C LEU A 80 -7.49 -3.82 -1.58
N ALA A 81 -6.68 -3.95 -0.52
CA ALA A 81 -5.63 -4.97 -0.46
C ALA A 81 -6.20 -6.39 -0.47
N GLU A 82 -7.36 -6.59 0.13
CA GLU A 82 -8.07 -7.87 0.22
C GLU A 82 -8.90 -8.19 -1.02
N SER A 83 -9.05 -7.26 -1.96
CA SER A 83 -9.83 -7.45 -3.19
C SER A 83 -9.18 -8.40 -4.20
N ILE A 84 -7.93 -8.78 -4.00
CA ILE A 84 -7.13 -9.61 -4.89
C ILE A 84 -6.23 -10.56 -4.10
N THR A 85 -6.06 -11.76 -4.59
CA THR A 85 -5.19 -12.79 -4.01
C THR A 85 -4.02 -13.13 -4.94
N ALA A 86 -3.00 -13.81 -4.41
CA ALA A 86 -1.88 -14.32 -5.22
C ALA A 86 -2.35 -15.29 -6.33
N ASP A 87 -3.40 -16.10 -6.04
CA ASP A 87 -3.97 -17.02 -7.04
C ASP A 87 -4.63 -16.26 -8.19
N ASP A 88 -5.28 -15.13 -7.92
CA ASP A 88 -5.85 -14.27 -8.96
C ASP A 88 -4.74 -13.70 -9.86
N VAL A 89 -3.61 -13.28 -9.27
CA VAL A 89 -2.45 -12.79 -10.05
C VAL A 89 -1.88 -13.90 -10.92
N ARG A 90 -1.68 -15.11 -10.37
CA ARG A 90 -1.23 -16.27 -11.14
C ARG A 90 -2.15 -16.59 -12.32
N LYS A 91 -3.47 -16.52 -12.09
CA LYS A 91 -4.47 -16.70 -13.14
C LYS A 91 -4.36 -15.61 -14.21
N LEU A 92 -4.28 -14.35 -13.81
CA LEU A 92 -4.11 -13.22 -14.76
C LEU A 92 -2.84 -13.38 -15.61
N LYS A 93 -1.71 -13.78 -15.01
CA LYS A 93 -0.45 -14.05 -15.74
C LYS A 93 -0.61 -15.21 -16.72
N LYS A 94 -1.34 -16.27 -16.36
CA LYS A 94 -1.63 -17.40 -17.24
C LYS A 94 -2.50 -17.00 -18.44
N ASP A 95 -3.51 -16.17 -18.18
CA ASP A 95 -4.45 -15.70 -19.22
C ASP A 95 -3.82 -14.61 -20.12
N ASN A 96 -2.71 -14.01 -19.68
CA ASN A 96 -2.00 -12.92 -20.37
C ASN A 96 -0.48 -13.17 -20.37
N PRO A 97 0.00 -14.21 -21.05
CA PRO A 97 1.41 -14.61 -21.00
C PRO A 97 2.34 -13.50 -21.52
N GLY A 98 3.43 -13.25 -20.77
CA GLY A 98 4.45 -12.26 -21.14
C GLY A 98 4.09 -10.80 -20.86
N ILE A 99 2.90 -10.51 -20.31
CA ILE A 99 2.51 -9.15 -19.93
C ILE A 99 2.97 -8.87 -18.50
N PRO A 100 3.76 -7.79 -18.27
CA PRO A 100 4.22 -7.44 -16.93
C PRO A 100 3.08 -7.06 -15.99
N VAL A 101 3.21 -7.45 -14.72
CA VAL A 101 2.29 -7.11 -13.64
C VAL A 101 2.88 -5.96 -12.82
N VAL A 102 2.21 -4.82 -12.85
CA VAL A 102 2.51 -3.63 -12.04
C VAL A 102 1.49 -3.56 -10.92
N THR A 103 1.96 -3.49 -9.68
CA THR A 103 1.06 -3.52 -8.52
C THR A 103 1.23 -2.27 -7.65
N TYR A 104 0.13 -1.62 -7.35
CA TYR A 104 0.09 -0.58 -6.32
C TYR A 104 0.47 -1.19 -4.96
N VAL A 105 1.31 -0.51 -4.19
CA VAL A 105 1.86 -1.03 -2.91
C VAL A 105 0.80 -1.43 -1.88
N ASN A 106 -0.44 -0.95 -2.02
CA ASN A 106 -1.56 -1.30 -1.14
C ASN A 106 -2.12 -2.70 -1.48
N THR A 107 -1.30 -3.71 -1.30
CA THR A 107 -1.59 -5.14 -1.49
C THR A 107 -0.84 -5.97 -0.47
N SER A 108 -1.25 -7.24 -0.27
CA SER A 108 -0.55 -8.20 0.60
C SER A 108 0.84 -8.57 0.09
N ALA A 109 1.66 -9.12 0.98
CA ALA A 109 2.98 -9.65 0.61
C ALA A 109 2.88 -10.78 -0.42
N ASP A 110 1.87 -11.65 -0.31
CA ASP A 110 1.63 -12.75 -1.25
C ASP A 110 1.34 -12.25 -2.67
N VAL A 111 0.54 -11.19 -2.81
CA VAL A 111 0.30 -10.53 -4.10
C VAL A 111 1.57 -9.89 -4.64
N LYS A 112 2.36 -9.24 -3.78
CA LYS A 112 3.65 -8.66 -4.17
C LYS A 112 4.65 -9.71 -4.67
N ALA A 113 4.64 -10.90 -4.09
CA ALA A 113 5.51 -12.01 -4.50
C ALA A 113 5.22 -12.50 -5.93
N GLU A 114 4.01 -12.33 -6.43
CA GLU A 114 3.60 -12.67 -7.80
C GLU A 114 3.74 -11.50 -8.79
N THR A 115 4.17 -10.33 -8.33
CA THR A 115 4.24 -9.07 -9.07
C THR A 115 5.63 -8.86 -9.66
N ASP A 116 5.72 -8.26 -10.84
CA ASP A 116 7.00 -7.95 -11.47
C ASP A 116 7.59 -6.63 -10.94
N ILE A 117 6.72 -5.65 -10.62
CA ILE A 117 7.13 -4.37 -10.03
C ILE A 117 6.01 -3.74 -9.21
N CYS A 118 6.37 -3.08 -8.10
CA CYS A 118 5.45 -2.29 -7.30
C CYS A 118 5.59 -0.79 -7.59
N CYS A 119 4.47 -0.06 -7.46
CA CYS A 119 4.42 1.39 -7.61
C CYS A 119 3.58 2.05 -6.53
N THR A 120 3.65 3.38 -6.47
CA THR A 120 2.73 4.23 -5.71
C THR A 120 1.86 5.04 -6.68
N SER A 121 0.82 5.71 -6.17
CA SER A 121 0.02 6.64 -6.99
C SER A 121 0.88 7.77 -7.60
N ALA A 122 1.93 8.20 -6.90
CA ALA A 122 2.80 9.27 -7.35
C ALA A 122 3.75 8.88 -8.51
N ASN A 123 4.11 7.60 -8.65
CA ASN A 123 5.09 7.15 -9.63
C ASN A 123 4.58 6.11 -10.63
N ALA A 124 3.31 5.71 -10.55
CA ALA A 124 2.74 4.64 -11.39
C ALA A 124 2.94 4.88 -12.89
N VAL A 125 2.68 6.09 -13.38
CA VAL A 125 2.88 6.45 -14.81
C VAL A 125 4.34 6.26 -15.21
N LYS A 126 5.27 6.83 -14.44
CA LYS A 126 6.72 6.72 -14.74
C LYS A 126 7.21 5.27 -14.72
N ILE A 127 6.73 4.47 -13.77
CA ILE A 127 7.06 3.04 -13.70
C ILE A 127 6.58 2.32 -14.94
N ILE A 128 5.34 2.51 -15.36
CA ILE A 128 4.75 1.85 -16.53
C ILE A 128 5.48 2.25 -17.82
N GLU A 129 5.76 3.53 -17.99
CA GLU A 129 6.51 4.04 -19.14
C GLU A 129 7.94 3.48 -19.21
N SER A 130 8.58 3.30 -18.04
CA SER A 130 9.94 2.75 -17.97
C SER A 130 10.05 1.28 -18.39
N LEU A 131 8.94 0.54 -18.40
CA LEU A 131 8.94 -0.86 -18.85
C LEU A 131 9.08 -1.01 -20.37
N ASN A 132 8.83 0.05 -21.16
CA ASN A 132 8.90 0.05 -22.62
C ASN A 132 8.13 -1.11 -23.26
N VAL A 133 6.89 -1.32 -22.82
CA VAL A 133 5.97 -2.36 -23.31
C VAL A 133 4.66 -1.74 -23.77
N ASP A 134 3.96 -2.42 -24.70
CA ASP A 134 2.67 -1.93 -25.22
C ASP A 134 1.50 -2.18 -24.25
N LYS A 135 1.69 -3.06 -23.26
CA LYS A 135 0.62 -3.49 -22.37
C LYS A 135 1.16 -3.89 -21.00
N VAL A 136 0.38 -3.59 -19.92
CA VAL A 136 0.64 -4.05 -18.55
C VAL A 136 -0.65 -4.51 -17.88
N ILE A 137 -0.53 -5.42 -16.91
CA ILE A 137 -1.58 -5.72 -15.92
C ILE A 137 -1.35 -4.79 -14.75
N PHE A 138 -2.37 -4.02 -14.36
CA PHE A 138 -2.29 -3.05 -13.24
C PHE A 138 -3.24 -3.45 -12.10
N LEU A 139 -2.69 -3.61 -10.91
CA LEU A 139 -3.36 -4.15 -9.73
C LEU A 139 -3.25 -3.20 -8.53
N PRO A 140 -4.16 -3.27 -7.54
CA PRO A 140 -5.52 -3.77 -7.64
C PRO A 140 -6.54 -2.65 -7.88
N ASP A 141 -6.13 -1.36 -7.88
CA ASP A 141 -7.00 -0.19 -7.84
C ASP A 141 -7.50 0.21 -9.24
N GLU A 142 -8.81 0.09 -9.45
CA GLU A 142 -9.47 0.44 -10.71
C GLU A 142 -9.36 1.94 -11.03
N TYR A 143 -9.44 2.81 -10.01
CA TYR A 143 -9.38 4.27 -10.22
C TYR A 143 -7.98 4.72 -10.59
N LEU A 144 -6.96 4.20 -9.89
CA LEU A 144 -5.58 4.47 -10.25
C LEU A 144 -5.24 3.91 -11.64
N ALA A 145 -5.74 2.73 -11.99
CA ALA A 145 -5.59 2.15 -13.32
C ALA A 145 -6.18 3.07 -14.42
N LYS A 146 -7.38 3.61 -14.21
CA LYS A 146 -8.02 4.56 -15.14
C LYS A 146 -7.23 5.87 -15.25
N TYR A 147 -6.75 6.39 -14.13
CA TYR A 147 -5.90 7.58 -14.13
C TYR A 147 -4.62 7.34 -14.93
N VAL A 148 -3.92 6.23 -14.70
CA VAL A 148 -2.70 5.89 -15.44
C VAL A 148 -3.00 5.72 -16.92
N ALA A 149 -4.07 5.01 -17.29
CA ALA A 149 -4.50 4.84 -18.68
C ALA A 149 -4.79 6.16 -19.40
N SER A 150 -5.17 7.22 -18.65
CA SER A 150 -5.38 8.57 -19.21
C SER A 150 -4.07 9.36 -19.42
N LYS A 151 -2.93 8.85 -18.95
CA LYS A 151 -1.64 9.56 -18.93
C LYS A 151 -0.55 8.87 -19.74
N THR A 152 -0.80 7.67 -20.27
CA THR A 152 0.15 6.90 -21.06
C THR A 152 -0.55 6.21 -22.24
N ASP A 153 0.19 5.93 -23.29
CA ASP A 153 -0.31 5.15 -24.44
C ASP A 153 -0.26 3.63 -24.18
N VAL A 154 0.34 3.19 -23.08
CA VAL A 154 0.42 1.78 -22.69
C VAL A 154 -0.98 1.26 -22.34
N LYS A 155 -1.38 0.15 -22.93
CA LYS A 155 -2.68 -0.47 -22.66
C LYS A 155 -2.72 -1.08 -21.25
N ILE A 156 -3.67 -0.67 -20.44
CA ILE A 156 -3.84 -1.14 -19.06
C ILE A 156 -4.91 -2.22 -19.00
N ILE A 157 -4.54 -3.41 -18.51
CA ILE A 157 -5.45 -4.47 -18.06
C ILE A 157 -5.63 -4.27 -16.56
N SER A 158 -6.79 -3.77 -16.14
CA SER A 158 -7.05 -3.45 -14.72
C SER A 158 -7.79 -4.56 -13.99
N TRP A 159 -7.54 -4.65 -12.69
CA TRP A 159 -8.40 -5.34 -11.72
C TRP A 159 -9.56 -4.44 -11.30
N LYS A 160 -10.64 -5.02 -10.76
CA LYS A 160 -11.83 -4.27 -10.33
C LYS A 160 -11.85 -3.94 -8.84
N GLY A 161 -10.70 -3.85 -8.20
CA GLY A 161 -10.59 -3.42 -6.80
C GLY A 161 -10.87 -1.93 -6.64
N LYS A 162 -11.51 -1.54 -5.53
CA LYS A 162 -11.85 -0.15 -5.22
C LYS A 162 -11.37 0.21 -3.83
N CYS A 163 -10.77 1.38 -3.71
CA CYS A 163 -10.42 1.95 -2.41
C CYS A 163 -11.64 2.65 -1.82
N GLU A 164 -12.21 2.10 -0.74
CA GLU A 164 -13.35 2.70 -0.05
C GLU A 164 -13.02 4.09 0.50
N ALA A 165 -11.83 4.28 1.08
CA ALA A 165 -11.40 5.58 1.60
C ALA A 165 -11.43 6.67 0.51
N VAL A 166 -10.98 6.37 -0.71
CA VAL A 166 -11.04 7.28 -1.85
C VAL A 166 -12.48 7.50 -2.30
N SER A 167 -13.29 6.44 -2.33
CA SER A 167 -14.71 6.52 -2.68
C SER A 167 -15.48 7.46 -1.74
N TYR A 168 -15.27 7.33 -0.42
CA TYR A 168 -15.94 8.17 0.58
C TYR A 168 -15.49 9.63 0.53
N THR A 169 -14.22 9.92 0.28
CA THR A 169 -13.71 11.29 0.16
C THR A 169 -14.27 12.00 -1.06
N HIS A 170 -14.46 11.31 -2.17
CA HIS A 170 -15.11 11.87 -3.37
C HIS A 170 -16.62 12.10 -3.18
N LEU A 171 -17.33 11.21 -2.50
CA LEU A 171 -18.76 11.40 -2.20
C LEU A 171 -18.99 12.63 -1.33
N ARG A 172 -18.20 12.85 -0.27
CA ARG A 172 -18.31 14.04 0.58
C ARG A 172 -17.99 15.33 -0.16
N ALA A 173 -17.07 15.33 -1.12
CA ALA A 173 -16.80 16.52 -1.93
C ALA A 173 -17.98 16.91 -2.84
N HIS A 174 -18.85 15.98 -3.22
CA HIS A 174 -20.07 16.26 -4.00
C HIS A 174 -21.27 16.66 -3.13
N GLU A 175 -21.30 16.26 -1.85
CA GLU A 175 -22.37 16.62 -0.92
C GLU A 175 -22.25 18.05 -0.37
N THR A 176 -21.07 18.67 -0.45
CA THR A 176 -20.82 20.05 0.04
C THR A 176 -21.05 21.15 -1.01
N VAL A 177 -21.57 20.81 -2.20
CA VAL A 177 -21.83 21.77 -3.31
C VAL A 177 -23.33 22.00 -3.53
N SER A 178 -24.19 21.53 -2.65
CA SER A 178 -25.64 21.77 -2.70
C SER A 178 -26.13 22.40 -1.40
N ASP A 179 -25.78 23.69 -1.16
CA ASP A 179 -26.52 24.64 -0.33
C ASP A 179 -26.36 26.04 -0.91
#